data_500cf2a43728900f55db782bbf088ed2
#
_entry.id   500cf2a43728900f55db782bbf088ed2
#
_cell.length_a   1.000
_cell.length_b   1.000
_cell.length_c   1.000
_cell.angle_alpha   90.00
_cell.angle_beta   90.00
_cell.angle_gamma   90.00
#
_symmetry.space_group_name_H-M   'P 1'
#
loop_
_entity.id
_entity.type
_entity.pdbx_description
1 polymer ?
#
loop_
_entity_poly.entity_id
_entity_poly.type
_entity_poly.pdbx_seq_one_letter_code
_entity_poly.pdbx_strand_id
1 'polypeptide(L)'
;MSAAMYFTKGHSSLIHRTFLLKIMHILNSRIVSANNMSNQEIEVVILGTAQDGGIPQAGCSCNNCISAHNDSKLKRNPVCCGIKGVDGSFHLIEAGRRLSEQLKLWSEKMNMDNIKKPETVSITHLHLGHIDGLGQFGKEVMNFNDLPLFTSKKNVEILEKRKSVSAFKCKIIKSGKRFSPSVGCGFKLEFIRVPHRDEEGDTHAILIHGPNKSLLFLPDHDYWEETLGQHNKKTIREWFSDMGINYALVDGTFWNSQELSDREMEKIPHPTISETIKMLGKRDMNDPEILFFHLNHSNPVTNTDSKEKQIVEGLGWQIAKDGQVFTL
;
A
#
# COMPACT_ATOMS: atom_id res chain seq x y z
N MET A 1 -83.76 3.51 -35.56
CA MET A 1 -83.12 3.97 -34.34
C MET A 1 -81.80 3.26 -34.28
N SER A 2 -80.68 3.96 -34.59
CA SER A 2 -79.34 3.42 -34.70
C SER A 2 -78.50 4.11 -33.66
N ALA A 3 -77.90 3.36 -32.75
CA ALA A 3 -76.96 3.84 -31.76
C ALA A 3 -75.53 3.42 -32.13
N ALA A 4 -74.73 4.40 -32.43
CA ALA A 4 -73.33 4.21 -32.82
C ALA A 4 -72.46 3.98 -31.59
N MET A 5 -71.67 2.89 -31.57
CA MET A 5 -70.63 2.58 -30.62
C MET A 5 -69.32 3.25 -31.04
N TYR A 6 -68.85 4.23 -30.29
CA TYR A 6 -67.51 4.76 -30.42
C TYR A 6 -66.52 3.93 -29.59
N PHE A 7 -65.59 3.26 -30.28
CA PHE A 7 -64.46 2.55 -29.66
C PHE A 7 -63.36 3.57 -29.46
N THR A 8 -62.99 3.76 -28.20
CA THR A 8 -61.78 4.49 -27.78
C THR A 8 -60.52 3.59 -27.91
N LYS A 9 -59.84 3.63 -29.05
CA LYS A 9 -58.52 3.07 -29.28
C LYS A 9 -57.49 4.21 -29.17
N GLY A 10 -56.99 4.53 -28.00
CA GLY A 10 -55.99 5.58 -27.93
C GLY A 10 -55.09 5.54 -26.70
N HIS A 11 -55.51 4.96 -25.59
CA HIS A 11 -54.77 5.07 -24.30
C HIS A 11 -53.81 3.90 -23.98
N SER A 12 -53.95 2.74 -24.60
CA SER A 12 -53.11 1.56 -24.34
C SER A 12 -51.71 1.68 -24.96
N SER A 13 -51.52 2.38 -26.07
CA SER A 13 -50.23 2.45 -26.76
C SER A 13 -49.23 3.42 -26.09
N LEU A 14 -49.72 4.47 -25.43
CA LEU A 14 -48.87 5.48 -24.80
C LEU A 14 -48.28 4.95 -23.50
N ILE A 15 -49.07 4.23 -22.72
CA ILE A 15 -48.60 3.61 -21.45
C ILE A 15 -47.56 2.53 -21.73
N HIS A 16 -47.75 1.72 -22.78
CA HIS A 16 -46.79 0.70 -23.17
C HIS A 16 -45.46 1.31 -23.68
N ARG A 17 -45.52 2.40 -24.43
CA ARG A 17 -44.31 3.11 -24.89
C ARG A 17 -43.53 3.74 -23.75
N THR A 18 -44.20 4.34 -22.78
CA THR A 18 -43.55 4.96 -21.59
C THR A 18 -42.94 3.90 -20.69
N PHE A 19 -43.58 2.73 -20.56
CA PHE A 19 -43.05 1.60 -19.78
C PHE A 19 -41.81 0.97 -20.44
N LEU A 20 -41.84 0.77 -21.76
CA LEU A 20 -40.68 0.28 -22.52
C LEU A 20 -39.51 1.26 -22.49
N LEU A 21 -39.75 2.58 -22.58
CA LEU A 21 -38.69 3.59 -22.47
C LEU A 21 -38.07 3.61 -21.09
N LYS A 22 -38.84 3.42 -20.01
CA LYS A 22 -38.29 3.29 -18.65
C LYS A 22 -37.47 2.00 -18.48
N ILE A 23 -37.91 0.88 -19.01
CA ILE A 23 -37.16 -0.37 -18.99
C ILE A 23 -35.86 -0.23 -19.80
N MET A 24 -35.90 0.34 -20.98
CA MET A 24 -34.69 0.61 -21.78
C MET A 24 -33.74 1.57 -21.08
N HIS A 25 -34.21 2.59 -20.37
CA HIS A 25 -33.37 3.51 -19.61
C HIS A 25 -32.73 2.80 -18.45
N ILE A 26 -33.45 1.94 -17.71
CA ILE A 26 -32.92 1.11 -16.63
C ILE A 26 -31.91 0.06 -17.15
N LEU A 27 -32.18 -0.57 -18.27
CA LEU A 27 -31.27 -1.52 -18.91
C LEU A 27 -30.00 -0.83 -19.42
N ASN A 28 -30.13 0.31 -20.10
CA ASN A 28 -28.97 1.09 -20.53
C ASN A 28 -28.14 1.64 -19.37
N SER A 29 -28.78 2.12 -18.29
CA SER A 29 -28.06 2.53 -17.11
C SER A 29 -27.31 1.36 -16.42
N ARG A 30 -27.89 0.15 -16.42
CA ARG A 30 -27.23 -1.07 -15.92
C ARG A 30 -26.11 -1.56 -16.84
N ILE A 31 -26.28 -1.46 -18.16
CA ILE A 31 -25.24 -1.81 -19.14
C ILE A 31 -24.09 -0.81 -19.09
N VAL A 32 -24.37 0.49 -18.98
CA VAL A 32 -23.34 1.53 -18.78
C VAL A 32 -22.62 1.35 -17.44
N SER A 33 -23.35 1.00 -16.38
CA SER A 33 -22.76 0.65 -15.08
C SER A 33 -21.91 -0.63 -15.15
N ALA A 34 -22.38 -1.68 -15.83
CA ALA A 34 -21.64 -2.92 -16.02
C ALA A 34 -20.40 -2.74 -16.92
N ASN A 35 -20.49 -1.93 -17.98
CA ASN A 35 -19.35 -1.61 -18.85
C ASN A 35 -18.34 -0.69 -18.15
N ASN A 36 -18.78 0.19 -17.24
CA ASN A 36 -17.87 0.97 -16.39
C ASN A 36 -17.21 0.11 -15.30
N MET A 37 -17.87 -0.95 -14.82
CA MET A 37 -17.25 -1.91 -13.89
C MET A 37 -16.23 -2.83 -14.56
N SER A 38 -16.32 -3.09 -15.86
CA SER A 38 -15.38 -3.98 -16.58
C SER A 38 -13.99 -3.37 -16.83
N ASN A 39 -13.79 -2.08 -16.52
CA ASN A 39 -12.52 -1.37 -16.73
C ASN A 39 -11.97 -0.69 -15.44
N GLN A 40 -12.52 -0.99 -14.27
CA GLN A 40 -11.96 -0.46 -13.01
C GLN A 40 -10.91 -1.41 -12.47
N GLU A 41 -9.67 -1.03 -12.64
CA GLU A 41 -8.49 -1.74 -12.16
C GLU A 41 -8.21 -1.35 -10.71
N ILE A 42 -7.61 -2.28 -9.96
CA ILE A 42 -7.07 -1.98 -8.63
C ILE A 42 -5.71 -1.35 -8.82
N GLU A 43 -5.57 -0.12 -8.36
CA GLU A 43 -4.34 0.64 -8.47
C GLU A 43 -3.67 0.76 -7.10
N VAL A 44 -2.40 0.37 -7.03
CA VAL A 44 -1.57 0.51 -5.84
C VAL A 44 -0.51 1.56 -6.11
N VAL A 45 -0.44 2.59 -5.27
CA VAL A 45 0.50 3.70 -5.38
C VAL A 45 1.48 3.68 -4.22
N ILE A 46 2.78 3.72 -4.49
CA ILE A 46 3.79 3.95 -3.47
C ILE A 46 3.75 5.43 -3.08
N LEU A 47 3.39 5.73 -1.84
CA LEU A 47 3.28 7.09 -1.32
C LEU A 47 4.53 7.55 -0.55
N GLY A 48 5.40 6.61 -0.24
CA GLY A 48 6.68 6.86 0.39
C GLY A 48 7.58 5.65 0.34
N THR A 49 8.88 5.90 0.18
CA THR A 49 9.92 4.88 0.00
C THR A 49 11.05 5.00 1.01
N ALA A 50 11.05 6.00 1.89
CA ALA A 50 12.07 6.15 2.91
C ALA A 50 11.65 5.51 4.24
N GLN A 51 12.63 5.21 5.07
CA GLN A 51 12.45 4.86 6.47
C GLN A 51 11.88 6.05 7.26
N ASP A 52 11.35 5.80 8.39
CA ASP A 52 10.79 6.63 9.47
C ASP A 52 10.80 8.16 9.28
N GLY A 53 11.97 8.76 9.12
CA GLY A 53 12.16 10.20 9.06
C GLY A 53 11.87 10.81 7.69
N GLY A 54 11.84 9.99 6.66
CA GLY A 54 11.86 10.46 5.27
C GLY A 54 13.23 11.00 4.84
N ILE A 55 13.34 11.43 3.59
CA ILE A 55 14.52 12.12 3.07
C ILE A 55 14.09 13.50 2.56
N PRO A 56 14.63 14.61 3.06
CA PRO A 56 15.65 14.70 4.11
C PRO A 56 15.11 14.32 5.49
N GLN A 57 15.97 13.75 6.33
CA GLN A 57 15.69 13.45 7.71
C GLN A 57 15.94 14.68 8.59
N ALA A 58 15.10 14.89 9.59
CA ALA A 58 15.22 16.00 10.53
C ALA A 58 16.58 15.99 11.27
N GLY A 59 17.28 17.12 11.25
CA GLY A 59 18.57 17.30 11.91
C GLY A 59 19.77 16.63 11.20
N CYS A 60 19.58 16.04 10.02
CA CYS A 60 20.65 15.37 9.28
C CYS A 60 21.29 16.26 8.21
N SER A 61 22.62 16.24 8.15
CA SER A 61 23.44 16.96 7.18
C SER A 61 24.24 16.03 6.25
N CYS A 62 23.85 14.77 6.10
CA CYS A 62 24.50 13.88 5.14
C CYS A 62 24.22 14.32 3.69
N ASN A 63 25.02 13.84 2.75
CA ASN A 63 24.92 14.25 1.33
C ASN A 63 23.52 14.06 0.75
N ASN A 64 22.85 12.94 1.03
CA ASN A 64 21.50 12.67 0.53
C ASN A 64 20.47 13.67 1.10
N CYS A 65 20.56 13.99 2.41
CA CYS A 65 19.66 14.95 3.03
C CYS A 65 19.91 16.39 2.53
N ILE A 66 21.17 16.81 2.38
CA ILE A 66 21.53 18.13 1.80
C ILE A 66 21.02 18.21 0.36
N SER A 67 21.26 17.19 -0.47
CA SER A 67 20.77 17.16 -1.84
C SER A 67 19.24 17.25 -1.91
N ALA A 68 18.52 16.55 -1.04
CA ALA A 68 17.06 16.59 -0.98
C ALA A 68 16.51 17.92 -0.42
N HIS A 69 17.28 18.67 0.38
CA HIS A 69 16.92 20.04 0.75
C HIS A 69 17.00 20.99 -0.46
N ASN A 70 18.01 20.79 -1.33
CA ASN A 70 18.27 21.64 -2.48
C ASN A 70 17.41 21.28 -3.71
N ASP A 71 17.05 20.00 -3.87
CA ASP A 71 16.21 19.53 -4.97
C ASP A 71 15.01 18.72 -4.42
N SER A 72 13.82 19.27 -4.61
CA SER A 72 12.57 18.62 -4.15
C SER A 72 12.29 17.27 -4.81
N LYS A 73 12.86 17.00 -6.00
CA LYS A 73 12.72 15.71 -6.70
C LYS A 73 13.45 14.56 -6.01
N LEU A 74 14.43 14.88 -5.16
CA LEU A 74 15.18 13.91 -4.37
C LEU A 74 14.54 13.62 -3.01
N LYS A 75 13.47 14.33 -2.66
CA LYS A 75 12.72 14.06 -1.44
C LYS A 75 12.01 12.71 -1.53
N ARG A 76 11.99 11.99 -0.41
CA ARG A 76 11.25 10.75 -0.25
C ARG A 76 10.40 10.82 1.01
N ASN A 77 9.13 10.49 0.89
CA ASN A 77 8.25 10.37 2.05
C ASN A 77 8.58 9.11 2.85
N PRO A 78 8.27 9.08 4.15
CA PRO A 78 8.27 7.84 4.93
C PRO A 78 7.40 6.77 4.26
N VAL A 79 7.74 5.52 4.50
CA VAL A 79 7.04 4.37 3.92
C VAL A 79 5.52 4.47 4.06
N CYS A 80 4.84 4.30 2.93
CA CYS A 80 3.38 4.34 2.87
C CYS A 80 2.90 3.85 1.49
N CYS A 81 1.72 3.24 1.45
CA CYS A 81 1.11 2.76 0.22
C CYS A 81 -0.38 3.09 0.21
N GLY A 82 -0.89 3.49 -0.95
CA GLY A 82 -2.32 3.74 -1.18
C GLY A 82 -2.90 2.72 -2.17
N ILE A 83 -4.09 2.22 -1.90
CA ILE A 83 -4.81 1.30 -2.78
C ILE A 83 -6.14 1.94 -3.16
N LYS A 84 -6.41 2.04 -4.46
CA LYS A 84 -7.71 2.42 -4.99
C LYS A 84 -8.46 1.18 -5.42
N GLY A 85 -9.60 0.92 -4.82
CA GLY A 85 -10.49 -0.19 -5.17
C GLY A 85 -11.26 0.06 -6.46
N VAL A 86 -11.83 -1.02 -7.03
CA VAL A 86 -12.68 -0.94 -8.24
C VAL A 86 -13.94 -0.10 -8.04
N ASP A 87 -14.40 0.07 -6.81
CA ASP A 87 -15.53 0.91 -6.41
C ASP A 87 -15.14 2.39 -6.21
N GLY A 88 -13.85 2.72 -6.41
CA GLY A 88 -13.30 4.05 -6.18
C GLY A 88 -12.98 4.34 -4.70
N SER A 89 -13.07 3.35 -3.81
CA SER A 89 -12.66 3.46 -2.41
C SER A 89 -11.14 3.60 -2.27
N PHE A 90 -10.70 4.28 -1.20
CA PHE A 90 -9.30 4.58 -0.92
C PHE A 90 -8.86 3.91 0.39
N HIS A 91 -7.81 3.08 0.33
CA HIS A 91 -7.30 2.30 1.45
C HIS A 91 -5.82 2.58 1.65
N LEU A 92 -5.42 2.96 2.87
CA LEU A 92 -4.06 3.34 3.20
C LEU A 92 -3.34 2.20 3.92
N ILE A 93 -2.09 1.97 3.57
CA ILE A 93 -1.16 1.14 4.33
C ILE A 93 -0.07 2.05 4.88
N GLU A 94 0.12 2.05 6.18
CA GLU A 94 0.93 2.92 7.01
C GLU A 94 0.41 4.37 7.10
N ALA A 95 0.74 5.04 8.20
CA ALA A 95 0.38 6.42 8.46
C ALA A 95 1.51 7.14 9.20
N GLY A 96 2.56 7.46 8.48
CA GLY A 96 3.71 8.19 9.00
C GLY A 96 3.48 9.70 9.06
N ARG A 97 4.53 10.41 9.45
CA ARG A 97 4.49 11.86 9.76
C ARG A 97 4.21 12.80 8.59
N ARG A 98 4.45 12.38 7.34
CA ARG A 98 4.22 13.20 6.14
C ARG A 98 2.91 12.85 5.41
N LEU A 99 1.87 12.56 6.17
CA LEU A 99 0.59 12.10 5.63
C LEU A 99 -0.05 13.13 4.67
N SER A 100 0.10 14.43 4.92
CA SER A 100 -0.42 15.49 4.04
C SER A 100 0.16 15.42 2.63
N GLU A 101 1.49 15.29 2.53
CA GLU A 101 2.21 15.17 1.26
C GLU A 101 1.88 13.86 0.55
N GLN A 102 1.71 12.79 1.31
CA GLN A 102 1.35 11.47 0.80
C GLN A 102 -0.06 11.44 0.21
N LEU A 103 -1.05 12.01 0.89
CA LEU A 103 -2.41 12.11 0.38
C LEU A 103 -2.51 13.02 -0.85
N LYS A 104 -1.72 14.09 -0.91
CA LYS A 104 -1.60 14.94 -2.09
C LYS A 104 -1.03 14.15 -3.27
N LEU A 105 0.10 13.49 -3.08
CA LEU A 105 0.74 12.64 -4.11
C LEU A 105 -0.23 11.57 -4.63
N TRP A 106 -0.99 10.93 -3.73
CA TRP A 106 -1.98 9.93 -4.09
C TRP A 106 -3.07 10.50 -5.01
N SER A 107 -3.63 11.65 -4.63
CA SER A 107 -4.65 12.31 -5.44
C SER A 107 -4.12 12.74 -6.81
N GLU A 108 -2.88 13.23 -6.89
CA GLU A 108 -2.21 13.58 -8.15
C GLU A 108 -2.03 12.35 -9.05
N LYS A 109 -1.58 11.22 -8.50
CA LYS A 109 -1.38 9.97 -9.26
C LYS A 109 -2.67 9.33 -9.74
N MET A 110 -3.75 9.54 -9.01
CA MET A 110 -5.09 9.06 -9.38
C MET A 110 -5.88 10.07 -10.21
N ASN A 111 -5.27 11.20 -10.65
CA ASN A 111 -5.91 12.28 -11.42
C ASN A 111 -7.20 12.79 -10.76
N MET A 112 -7.15 12.99 -9.44
CA MET A 112 -8.31 13.46 -8.66
C MET A 112 -8.28 14.98 -8.52
N ASP A 113 -9.40 15.63 -8.71
CA ASP A 113 -9.56 17.10 -8.52
C ASP A 113 -9.35 17.54 -7.07
N ASN A 114 -9.61 16.65 -6.12
CA ASN A 114 -9.53 16.93 -4.69
C ASN A 114 -8.74 15.85 -3.96
N ILE A 115 -8.07 16.24 -2.86
CA ILE A 115 -7.42 15.28 -1.96
C ILE A 115 -8.48 14.40 -1.30
N LYS A 116 -8.37 13.08 -1.52
CA LYS A 116 -9.25 12.09 -0.91
C LYS A 116 -8.76 11.69 0.48
N LYS A 117 -9.70 11.47 1.38
CA LYS A 117 -9.45 10.84 2.67
C LYS A 117 -9.53 9.32 2.52
N PRO A 118 -8.69 8.55 3.21
CA PRO A 118 -8.80 7.09 3.17
C PRO A 118 -10.07 6.62 3.90
N GLU A 119 -10.62 5.50 3.46
CA GLU A 119 -11.77 4.81 4.06
C GLU A 119 -11.35 3.73 5.05
N THR A 120 -10.11 3.28 4.96
CA THR A 120 -9.49 2.36 5.92
C THR A 120 -8.00 2.62 6.05
N VAL A 121 -7.42 2.23 7.18
CA VAL A 121 -5.98 2.23 7.43
C VAL A 121 -5.54 0.83 7.84
N SER A 122 -4.41 0.36 7.32
CA SER A 122 -3.76 -0.89 7.71
C SER A 122 -2.36 -0.60 8.20
N ILE A 123 -1.94 -1.18 9.32
CA ILE A 123 -0.63 -0.95 9.93
C ILE A 123 0.12 -2.28 10.06
N THR A 124 1.35 -2.33 9.54
CA THR A 124 2.20 -3.51 9.61
C THR A 124 2.70 -3.77 11.04
N HIS A 125 3.17 -2.73 11.72
CA HIS A 125 3.72 -2.78 13.08
C HIS A 125 3.73 -1.39 13.74
N LEU A 126 4.33 -1.24 14.94
CA LEU A 126 4.17 -0.06 15.78
C LEU A 126 5.42 0.83 15.93
N HIS A 127 6.43 0.69 15.07
CA HIS A 127 7.50 1.67 15.02
C HIS A 127 6.97 3.04 14.59
N LEU A 128 7.51 4.10 15.17
CA LEU A 128 6.93 5.45 15.02
C LEU A 128 6.85 5.91 13.58
N GLY A 129 7.79 5.53 12.72
CA GLY A 129 7.77 5.87 11.31
C GLY A 129 6.51 5.44 10.56
N HIS A 130 5.88 4.37 11.03
CA HIS A 130 4.69 3.76 10.44
C HIS A 130 3.38 4.28 11.02
N ILE A 131 3.40 4.87 12.22
CA ILE A 131 2.18 5.20 12.98
C ILE A 131 2.10 6.62 13.53
N ASP A 132 3.16 7.42 13.52
CA ASP A 132 3.14 8.74 14.16
C ASP A 132 2.23 9.78 13.49
N GLY A 133 1.75 9.47 12.29
CA GLY A 133 0.69 10.21 11.60
C GLY A 133 -0.73 9.87 12.01
N LEU A 134 -0.97 8.81 12.82
CA LEU A 134 -2.33 8.41 13.23
C LEU A 134 -3.10 9.52 13.94
N GLY A 135 -2.42 10.41 14.68
CA GLY A 135 -3.04 11.56 15.31
C GLY A 135 -3.72 12.51 14.33
N GLN A 136 -3.29 12.56 13.06
CA GLN A 136 -3.87 13.46 12.05
C GLN A 136 -5.29 13.04 11.62
N PHE A 137 -5.73 11.83 11.93
CA PHE A 137 -7.10 11.38 11.66
C PHE A 137 -8.10 11.93 12.70
N GLY A 138 -7.64 12.41 13.86
CA GLY A 138 -8.45 12.92 14.96
C GLY A 138 -9.22 14.20 14.65
N LYS A 139 -9.95 14.67 15.67
CA LYS A 139 -10.87 15.82 15.60
C LYS A 139 -10.19 17.12 15.18
N GLU A 140 -8.92 17.29 15.53
CA GLU A 140 -8.16 18.52 15.32
C GLU A 140 -7.75 18.71 13.85
N VAL A 141 -7.74 17.61 13.04
CA VAL A 141 -7.28 17.65 11.65
C VAL A 141 -8.33 17.09 10.70
N MET A 142 -8.42 15.75 10.54
CA MET A 142 -9.34 15.15 9.56
C MET A 142 -10.76 14.90 10.12
N ASN A 143 -10.93 14.93 11.43
CA ASN A 143 -12.20 14.75 12.13
C ASN A 143 -12.90 13.42 11.79
N PHE A 144 -12.15 12.31 11.81
CA PHE A 144 -12.73 10.99 11.69
C PHE A 144 -13.28 10.50 13.03
N ASN A 145 -14.35 9.70 12.93
CA ASN A 145 -14.86 8.84 13.98
C ASN A 145 -15.07 7.45 13.39
N ASP A 146 -14.63 6.42 14.11
CA ASP A 146 -14.82 5.01 13.71
C ASP A 146 -14.18 4.58 12.38
N LEU A 147 -13.11 5.26 11.92
CA LEU A 147 -12.36 4.83 10.73
C LEU A 147 -11.79 3.42 10.97
N PRO A 148 -12.04 2.43 10.09
CA PRO A 148 -11.50 1.08 10.28
C PRO A 148 -9.97 1.08 10.25
N LEU A 149 -9.34 0.59 11.32
CA LEU A 149 -7.89 0.38 11.45
C LEU A 149 -7.61 -1.11 11.59
N PHE A 150 -6.91 -1.69 10.62
CA PHE A 150 -6.56 -3.11 10.60
C PHE A 150 -5.13 -3.33 11.09
N THR A 151 -4.97 -4.14 12.13
CA THR A 151 -3.67 -4.58 12.65
C THR A 151 -3.85 -5.78 13.60
N SER A 152 -2.75 -6.33 14.16
CA SER A 152 -2.81 -7.46 15.08
C SER A 152 -3.46 -7.11 16.42
N LYS A 153 -3.88 -8.14 17.15
CA LYS A 153 -4.45 -7.97 18.49
C LYS A 153 -3.48 -7.27 19.45
N LYS A 154 -2.20 -7.71 19.45
CA LYS A 154 -1.15 -7.13 20.31
C LYS A 154 -0.93 -5.65 19.99
N ASN A 155 -0.91 -5.30 18.71
CA ASN A 155 -0.79 -3.92 18.26
C ASN A 155 -1.98 -3.05 18.70
N VAL A 156 -3.21 -3.55 18.59
CA VAL A 156 -4.42 -2.85 19.08
C VAL A 156 -4.30 -2.56 20.58
N GLU A 157 -3.96 -3.55 21.39
CA GLU A 157 -3.81 -3.40 22.84
C GLU A 157 -2.78 -2.33 23.22
N ILE A 158 -1.67 -2.23 22.48
CA ILE A 158 -0.64 -1.21 22.69
C ILE A 158 -1.14 0.19 22.26
N LEU A 159 -1.76 0.30 21.10
CA LEU A 159 -2.29 1.57 20.57
C LEU A 159 -3.38 2.15 21.48
N GLU A 160 -4.26 1.30 22.03
CA GLU A 160 -5.29 1.70 23.01
C GLU A 160 -4.66 2.24 24.29
N LYS A 161 -3.62 1.58 24.82
CA LYS A 161 -2.86 2.06 25.99
C LYS A 161 -2.19 3.42 25.73
N ARG A 162 -1.67 3.62 24.51
CA ARG A 162 -1.07 4.90 24.06
C ARG A 162 -2.13 5.99 23.78
N LYS A 163 -3.43 5.67 23.82
CA LYS A 163 -4.55 6.56 23.47
C LYS A 163 -4.44 7.17 22.05
N SER A 164 -3.80 6.48 21.13
CA SER A 164 -3.52 6.96 19.76
C SER A 164 -4.57 6.57 18.72
N VAL A 165 -5.66 5.92 19.14
CA VAL A 165 -6.68 5.36 18.23
C VAL A 165 -8.08 5.93 18.42
N SER A 166 -8.23 7.12 19.00
CA SER A 166 -9.54 7.73 19.25
C SER A 166 -10.38 8.00 17.99
N ALA A 167 -9.74 8.15 16.85
CA ALA A 167 -10.40 8.33 15.55
C ALA A 167 -10.81 7.01 14.88
N PHE A 168 -10.42 5.87 15.46
CA PHE A 168 -10.46 4.59 14.78
C PHE A 168 -11.37 3.56 15.45
N LYS A 169 -11.95 2.71 14.61
CA LYS A 169 -12.54 1.44 15.02
C LYS A 169 -11.56 0.31 14.68
N CYS A 170 -10.81 -0.14 15.69
CA CYS A 170 -9.82 -1.19 15.51
C CYS A 170 -10.45 -2.50 15.04
N LYS A 171 -9.87 -3.11 14.03
CA LYS A 171 -10.24 -4.38 13.42
C LYS A 171 -9.07 -5.34 13.55
N ILE A 172 -9.21 -6.32 14.44
CA ILE A 172 -8.16 -7.31 14.69
C ILE A 172 -8.09 -8.27 13.51
N ILE A 173 -6.91 -8.33 12.87
CA ILE A 173 -6.64 -9.27 11.78
C ILE A 173 -6.26 -10.65 12.33
N LYS A 174 -6.42 -11.65 11.48
CA LYS A 174 -5.86 -12.99 11.71
C LYS A 174 -4.77 -13.23 10.67
N SER A 175 -3.54 -13.45 11.13
CA SER A 175 -2.39 -13.74 10.26
C SER A 175 -2.68 -14.90 9.31
N GLY A 176 -2.31 -14.77 8.04
CA GLY A 176 -2.55 -15.76 6.99
C GLY A 176 -4.03 -15.89 6.56
N LYS A 177 -4.91 -14.95 6.95
CA LYS A 177 -6.31 -14.94 6.51
C LYS A 177 -6.61 -13.75 5.63
N ARG A 178 -7.15 -14.04 4.44
CA ARG A 178 -7.57 -13.02 3.48
C ARG A 178 -8.91 -12.40 3.90
N PHE A 179 -9.01 -11.08 3.78
CA PHE A 179 -10.24 -10.33 3.99
C PHE A 179 -10.33 -9.13 3.06
N SER A 180 -11.55 -8.66 2.77
CA SER A 180 -11.75 -7.39 2.05
C SER A 180 -11.85 -6.25 3.06
N PRO A 181 -11.08 -5.15 2.92
CA PRO A 181 -11.11 -4.04 3.88
C PRO A 181 -12.42 -3.25 3.82
N SER A 182 -13.11 -3.23 2.67
CA SER A 182 -14.46 -2.71 2.49
C SER A 182 -15.27 -3.59 1.54
N VAL A 183 -16.59 -3.41 1.54
CA VAL A 183 -17.49 -4.11 0.61
C VAL A 183 -17.37 -3.46 -0.76
N GLY A 184 -17.08 -4.25 -1.79
CA GLY A 184 -17.01 -3.76 -3.18
C GLY A 184 -15.63 -3.31 -3.65
N CYS A 185 -14.61 -3.21 -2.78
CA CYS A 185 -13.28 -2.73 -3.15
C CYS A 185 -12.56 -3.58 -4.22
N GLY A 186 -12.98 -4.84 -4.41
CA GLY A 186 -12.46 -5.72 -5.47
C GLY A 186 -11.13 -6.41 -5.16
N PHE A 187 -10.51 -6.18 -4.00
CA PHE A 187 -9.26 -6.81 -3.58
C PHE A 187 -9.36 -7.39 -2.17
N LYS A 188 -8.36 -8.16 -1.78
CA LYS A 188 -8.22 -8.70 -0.42
C LYS A 188 -6.85 -8.38 0.13
N LEU A 189 -6.79 -8.17 1.43
CA LEU A 189 -5.56 -8.07 2.20
C LEU A 189 -5.30 -9.37 2.95
N GLU A 190 -4.02 -9.75 3.07
CA GLU A 190 -3.56 -10.86 3.89
C GLU A 190 -2.34 -10.38 4.67
N PHE A 191 -2.40 -10.44 6.00
CA PHE A 191 -1.29 -10.10 6.87
C PHE A 191 -0.44 -11.34 7.12
N ILE A 192 0.83 -11.26 6.79
CA ILE A 192 1.79 -12.37 6.88
C ILE A 192 2.78 -12.04 7.99
N ARG A 193 2.80 -12.86 9.03
CA ARG A 193 3.69 -12.65 10.17
C ARG A 193 5.14 -12.73 9.74
N VAL A 194 5.95 -11.74 10.14
CA VAL A 194 7.41 -11.73 9.95
C VAL A 194 8.10 -11.36 11.26
N PRO A 195 9.31 -11.87 11.54
CA PRO A 195 10.06 -11.47 12.72
C PRO A 195 10.59 -10.05 12.56
N HIS A 196 10.31 -9.17 13.52
CA HIS A 196 10.91 -7.84 13.59
C HIS A 196 10.61 -7.22 14.95
N ARG A 197 11.63 -7.09 15.81
CA ARG A 197 11.62 -6.37 17.09
C ARG A 197 10.31 -6.52 17.87
N ASP A 198 9.94 -7.76 18.15
CA ASP A 198 8.63 -8.15 18.71
C ASP A 198 8.35 -7.63 20.12
N GLU A 199 9.30 -6.98 20.77
CA GLU A 199 9.11 -6.29 22.04
C GLU A 199 8.10 -5.13 21.94
N GLU A 200 7.99 -4.48 20.78
CA GLU A 200 7.10 -3.33 20.56
C GLU A 200 5.78 -3.67 19.87
N GLY A 201 5.49 -4.93 19.64
CA GLY A 201 4.26 -5.36 18.95
C GLY A 201 4.50 -6.57 18.06
N ASP A 202 3.53 -6.87 17.21
CA ASP A 202 3.66 -7.87 16.17
C ASP A 202 3.94 -7.19 14.84
N THR A 203 4.87 -7.74 14.04
CA THR A 203 5.15 -7.24 12.70
C THR A 203 4.58 -8.16 11.63
N HIS A 204 3.98 -7.57 10.60
CA HIS A 204 3.41 -8.29 9.46
C HIS A 204 3.81 -7.62 8.15
N ALA A 205 4.13 -8.40 7.14
CA ALA A 205 3.99 -7.97 5.77
C ALA A 205 2.52 -7.96 5.38
N ILE A 206 2.15 -7.18 4.37
CA ILE A 206 0.78 -7.15 3.83
C ILE A 206 0.82 -7.58 2.37
N LEU A 207 0.13 -8.67 2.04
CA LEU A 207 -0.06 -9.12 0.67
C LEU A 207 -1.41 -8.62 0.16
N ILE A 208 -1.38 -7.84 -0.92
CA ILE A 208 -2.54 -7.28 -1.60
C ILE A 208 -2.88 -8.21 -2.76
N HIS A 209 -4.03 -8.87 -2.68
CA HIS A 209 -4.53 -9.77 -3.72
C HIS A 209 -5.53 -9.02 -4.60
N GLY A 210 -5.11 -8.62 -5.79
CA GLY A 210 -6.00 -8.14 -6.84
C GLY A 210 -6.64 -9.30 -7.63
N PRO A 211 -7.46 -9.00 -8.64
CA PRO A 211 -8.10 -10.01 -9.47
C PRO A 211 -7.11 -10.78 -10.37
N ASN A 212 -6.04 -10.13 -10.82
CA ASN A 212 -5.09 -10.70 -11.77
C ASN A 212 -3.68 -10.85 -11.22
N LYS A 213 -3.27 -9.94 -10.32
CA LYS A 213 -1.93 -9.87 -9.77
C LYS A 213 -1.96 -9.61 -8.27
N SER A 214 -0.84 -9.87 -7.61
CA SER A 214 -0.65 -9.62 -6.19
C SER A 214 0.62 -8.83 -5.93
N LEU A 215 0.59 -7.99 -4.88
CA LEU A 215 1.71 -7.18 -4.45
C LEU A 215 2.00 -7.44 -2.97
N LEU A 216 3.24 -7.80 -2.65
CA LEU A 216 3.75 -7.90 -1.29
C LEU A 216 4.33 -6.55 -0.85
N PHE A 217 3.88 -6.06 0.30
CA PHE A 217 4.40 -4.91 1.02
C PHE A 217 5.11 -5.39 2.29
N LEU A 218 6.45 -5.45 2.25
CA LEU A 218 7.33 -5.96 3.31
C LEU A 218 8.37 -4.90 3.66
N PRO A 219 8.01 -3.85 4.44
CA PRO A 219 8.92 -2.77 4.78
C PRO A 219 10.01 -3.18 5.76
N ASP A 220 9.66 -4.00 6.72
CA ASP A 220 10.53 -4.37 7.84
C ASP A 220 10.47 -5.86 8.13
N HIS A 221 11.65 -6.47 8.29
CA HIS A 221 11.85 -7.77 8.92
C HIS A 221 13.31 -7.91 9.39
N ASP A 222 13.60 -8.83 10.32
CA ASP A 222 14.92 -8.90 10.91
C ASP A 222 15.95 -9.48 9.93
N TYR A 223 15.81 -10.75 9.54
CA TYR A 223 16.71 -11.43 8.63
C TYR A 223 15.94 -12.39 7.73
N TRP A 224 16.44 -12.61 6.52
CA TRP A 224 15.82 -13.55 5.58
C TRP A 224 15.79 -14.99 6.13
N GLU A 225 16.83 -15.41 6.81
CA GLU A 225 16.91 -16.77 7.40
C GLU A 225 15.77 -17.00 8.40
N GLU A 226 15.52 -16.04 9.29
CA GLU A 226 14.45 -16.13 10.30
C GLU A 226 13.07 -16.06 9.63
N THR A 227 12.88 -15.13 8.69
CA THR A 227 11.63 -15.00 7.94
C THR A 227 11.31 -16.25 7.16
N LEU A 228 12.27 -16.79 6.41
CA LEU A 228 12.10 -18.01 5.63
C LEU A 228 11.87 -19.23 6.54
N GLY A 229 12.62 -19.33 7.65
CA GLY A 229 12.46 -20.37 8.67
C GLY A 229 11.06 -20.39 9.28
N GLN A 230 10.50 -19.23 9.61
CA GLN A 230 9.14 -19.10 10.15
C GLN A 230 8.07 -19.62 9.16
N HIS A 231 8.32 -19.51 7.86
CA HIS A 231 7.43 -19.97 6.80
C HIS A 231 7.80 -21.35 6.24
N ASN A 232 8.77 -22.07 6.83
CA ASN A 232 9.28 -23.35 6.37
C ASN A 232 9.76 -23.30 4.90
N LYS A 233 10.48 -22.24 4.53
CA LYS A 233 11.05 -21.99 3.21
C LYS A 233 12.57 -21.98 3.26
N LYS A 234 13.19 -22.33 2.14
CA LYS A 234 14.65 -22.34 1.99
C LYS A 234 15.18 -21.13 1.23
N THR A 235 14.36 -20.57 0.34
CA THR A 235 14.76 -19.44 -0.51
C THR A 235 13.65 -18.40 -0.62
N ILE A 236 14.04 -17.16 -0.90
CA ILE A 236 13.12 -16.04 -1.17
C ILE A 236 12.21 -16.39 -2.36
N ARG A 237 12.77 -16.97 -3.42
CA ARG A 237 12.00 -17.38 -4.61
C ARG A 237 10.92 -18.42 -4.30
N GLU A 238 11.27 -19.42 -3.51
CA GLU A 238 10.31 -20.44 -3.05
C GLU A 238 9.16 -19.79 -2.28
N TRP A 239 9.47 -18.90 -1.34
CA TRP A 239 8.47 -18.20 -0.55
C TRP A 239 7.55 -17.32 -1.40
N PHE A 240 8.12 -16.53 -2.32
CA PHE A 240 7.35 -15.67 -3.21
C PHE A 240 6.50 -16.45 -4.21
N SER A 241 7.04 -17.55 -4.76
CA SER A 241 6.32 -18.43 -5.68
C SER A 241 5.09 -19.06 -5.01
N ASP A 242 5.24 -19.56 -3.78
CA ASP A 242 4.13 -20.18 -3.04
C ASP A 242 3.01 -19.19 -2.72
N MET A 243 3.34 -17.91 -2.51
CA MET A 243 2.38 -16.86 -2.27
C MET A 243 1.76 -16.30 -3.58
N GLY A 244 2.29 -16.66 -4.75
CA GLY A 244 1.84 -16.16 -6.04
C GLY A 244 2.08 -14.67 -6.22
N ILE A 245 3.24 -14.18 -5.80
CA ILE A 245 3.60 -12.74 -5.84
C ILE A 245 4.00 -12.33 -7.25
N ASN A 246 3.45 -11.22 -7.75
CA ASN A 246 3.84 -10.60 -9.01
C ASN A 246 4.76 -9.39 -8.79
N TYR A 247 4.51 -8.63 -7.72
CA TYR A 247 5.28 -7.47 -7.31
C TYR A 247 5.66 -7.61 -5.83
N ALA A 248 6.92 -7.34 -5.49
CA ALA A 248 7.39 -7.36 -4.11
C ALA A 248 8.10 -6.05 -3.77
N LEU A 249 7.55 -5.29 -2.84
CA LEU A 249 8.23 -4.18 -2.16
C LEU A 249 8.90 -4.78 -0.93
N VAL A 250 10.22 -4.82 -0.92
CA VAL A 250 11.00 -5.48 0.14
C VAL A 250 11.89 -4.51 0.87
N ASP A 251 12.18 -4.82 2.11
CA ASP A 251 13.08 -4.07 2.98
C ASP A 251 14.41 -3.77 2.28
N GLY A 252 14.72 -2.50 2.18
CA GLY A 252 15.94 -1.96 1.58
C GLY A 252 16.58 -0.92 2.50
N THR A 253 16.35 -1.02 3.82
CA THR A 253 16.76 0.00 4.79
C THR A 253 18.23 0.36 4.64
N PHE A 254 19.12 -0.62 4.59
CA PHE A 254 20.56 -0.41 4.45
C PHE A 254 21.13 -1.10 3.22
N TRP A 255 22.19 -0.50 2.67
CA TRP A 255 22.96 -1.14 1.61
C TRP A 255 23.74 -2.35 2.12
N ASN A 256 24.52 -2.17 3.18
CA ASN A 256 25.31 -3.21 3.82
C ASN A 256 25.53 -2.91 5.31
N SER A 257 26.16 -3.85 6.03
CA SER A 257 26.43 -3.76 7.47
C SER A 257 27.44 -2.66 7.88
N GLN A 258 28.09 -2.00 6.92
CA GLN A 258 29.09 -0.93 7.18
C GLN A 258 28.51 0.48 6.97
N GLU A 259 27.23 0.59 6.59
CA GLU A 259 26.60 1.88 6.25
C GLU A 259 26.53 2.85 7.43
N LEU A 260 26.36 2.33 8.65
CA LEU A 260 26.32 3.12 9.88
C LEU A 260 27.57 2.86 10.73
N SER A 261 28.60 3.69 10.56
CA SER A 261 29.88 3.54 11.24
C SER A 261 29.84 3.67 12.77
N ASP A 262 28.86 4.43 13.29
CA ASP A 262 28.75 4.80 14.71
C ASP A 262 27.71 3.98 15.48
N ARG A 263 27.06 3.01 14.83
CA ARG A 263 26.03 2.15 15.43
C ARG A 263 26.36 0.68 15.18
N GLU A 264 26.15 -0.13 16.20
CA GLU A 264 26.17 -1.58 16.03
C GLU A 264 24.93 -2.00 15.21
N MET A 265 25.15 -2.35 13.95
CA MET A 265 24.08 -2.76 13.02
C MET A 265 23.27 -3.96 13.55
N GLU A 266 23.91 -4.84 14.33
CA GLU A 266 23.26 -5.96 15.01
C GLU A 266 22.09 -5.55 15.92
N LYS A 267 22.11 -4.30 16.40
CA LYS A 267 21.03 -3.74 17.24
C LYS A 267 19.88 -3.13 16.41
N ILE A 268 20.03 -3.08 15.09
CA ILE A 268 19.05 -2.53 14.16
C ILE A 268 18.85 -3.57 13.06
N PRO A 269 18.17 -4.68 13.38
CA PRO A 269 18.07 -5.81 12.48
C PRO A 269 17.20 -5.44 11.26
N HIS A 270 17.83 -5.49 10.09
CA HIS A 270 17.22 -5.42 8.77
C HIS A 270 18.10 -6.23 7.81
N PRO A 271 17.53 -6.97 6.88
CA PRO A 271 18.32 -7.56 5.82
C PRO A 271 18.87 -6.45 4.92
N THR A 272 20.15 -6.49 4.64
CA THR A 272 20.73 -5.48 3.75
C THR A 272 20.40 -5.77 2.29
N ILE A 273 20.39 -4.72 1.46
CA ILE A 273 20.19 -4.89 0.01
C ILE A 273 21.26 -5.83 -0.56
N SER A 274 22.54 -5.66 -0.14
CA SER A 274 23.64 -6.49 -0.63
C SER A 274 23.48 -7.97 -0.29
N GLU A 275 22.97 -8.31 0.89
CA GLU A 275 22.63 -9.70 1.26
C GLU A 275 21.45 -10.23 0.45
N THR A 276 20.39 -9.46 0.33
CA THR A 276 19.21 -9.84 -0.42
C THR A 276 19.53 -10.13 -1.89
N ILE A 277 20.30 -9.25 -2.57
CA ILE A 277 20.70 -9.48 -3.97
C ILE A 277 21.70 -10.63 -4.12
N LYS A 278 22.52 -10.91 -3.09
CA LYS A 278 23.41 -12.10 -3.08
C LYS A 278 22.59 -13.39 -3.00
N MET A 279 21.52 -13.43 -2.20
CA MET A 279 20.62 -14.57 -2.10
C MET A 279 19.78 -14.77 -3.37
N LEU A 280 19.32 -13.68 -3.98
CA LEU A 280 18.52 -13.69 -5.20
C LEU A 280 19.37 -13.93 -6.45
N GLY A 281 20.61 -13.41 -6.54
CA GLY A 281 21.40 -13.39 -7.76
C GLY A 281 20.75 -12.53 -8.86
N LYS A 282 20.99 -12.88 -10.13
CA LYS A 282 20.37 -12.21 -11.28
C LYS A 282 18.89 -12.61 -11.39
N ARG A 283 18.05 -11.66 -11.79
CA ARG A 283 16.61 -11.89 -12.03
C ARG A 283 16.39 -12.89 -13.15
N ASP A 284 15.51 -13.84 -12.89
CA ASP A 284 15.00 -14.81 -13.85
C ASP A 284 13.68 -14.34 -14.47
N MET A 285 13.28 -14.92 -15.62
CA MET A 285 12.02 -14.58 -16.30
C MET A 285 10.77 -14.84 -15.46
N ASN A 286 10.83 -15.82 -14.56
CA ASN A 286 9.71 -16.20 -13.69
C ASN A 286 9.72 -15.47 -12.33
N ASP A 287 10.74 -14.68 -12.06
CA ASP A 287 10.80 -13.93 -10.81
C ASP A 287 9.77 -12.78 -10.82
N PRO A 288 9.16 -12.46 -9.67
CA PRO A 288 8.37 -11.26 -9.53
C PRO A 288 9.21 -10.01 -9.79
N GLU A 289 8.56 -8.87 -10.00
CA GLU A 289 9.26 -7.59 -9.93
C GLU A 289 9.54 -7.26 -8.46
N ILE A 290 10.83 -7.28 -8.08
CA ILE A 290 11.27 -6.94 -6.73
C ILE A 290 11.83 -5.53 -6.74
N LEU A 291 11.31 -4.69 -5.82
CA LEU A 291 11.72 -3.32 -5.63
C LEU A 291 12.12 -3.11 -4.17
N PHE A 292 13.33 -2.59 -3.95
CA PHE A 292 13.78 -2.19 -2.62
C PHE A 292 13.17 -0.84 -2.25
N PHE A 293 12.62 -0.76 -1.05
CA PHE A 293 12.04 0.48 -0.50
C PHE A 293 12.35 0.58 1.01
N HIS A 294 11.70 1.44 1.78
CA HIS A 294 12.00 1.68 3.19
C HIS A 294 13.46 2.13 3.42
N LEU A 295 13.97 2.95 2.51
CA LEU A 295 15.39 3.32 2.45
C LEU A 295 15.79 4.28 3.56
N ASN A 296 16.84 3.96 4.32
CA ASN A 296 17.43 4.92 5.24
C ASN A 296 18.04 6.11 4.47
N HIS A 297 18.05 7.28 5.09
CA HIS A 297 18.62 8.49 4.48
C HIS A 297 20.12 8.39 4.14
N SER A 298 20.85 7.48 4.80
CA SER A 298 22.27 7.20 4.53
C SER A 298 22.48 6.26 3.34
N ASN A 299 21.45 5.48 2.95
CA ASN A 299 21.59 4.43 1.95
C ASN A 299 22.02 5.00 0.59
N PRO A 300 23.17 4.55 0.02
CA PRO A 300 23.72 5.09 -1.22
C PRO A 300 22.81 4.88 -2.44
N VAL A 301 21.91 3.86 -2.45
CA VAL A 301 20.99 3.62 -3.57
C VAL A 301 19.96 4.74 -3.76
N THR A 302 19.82 5.65 -2.80
CA THR A 302 18.97 6.85 -2.91
C THR A 302 19.54 7.86 -3.90
N ASN A 303 20.86 7.84 -4.13
CA ASN A 303 21.53 8.62 -5.18
C ASN A 303 21.38 7.91 -6.53
N THR A 304 20.89 8.64 -7.51
CA THR A 304 20.63 8.12 -8.87
C THR A 304 21.87 7.57 -9.57
N ASP A 305 23.06 8.11 -9.27
CA ASP A 305 24.32 7.82 -9.95
C ASP A 305 25.22 6.89 -9.11
N SER A 306 24.73 6.37 -8.00
CA SER A 306 25.53 5.48 -7.14
C SER A 306 25.87 4.15 -7.82
N LYS A 307 27.04 3.62 -7.50
CA LYS A 307 27.47 2.28 -7.94
C LYS A 307 26.53 1.19 -7.40
N GLU A 308 26.08 1.36 -6.19
CA GLU A 308 25.19 0.45 -5.48
C GLU A 308 23.87 0.28 -6.22
N LYS A 309 23.28 1.39 -6.67
CA LYS A 309 22.07 1.36 -7.49
C LYS A 309 22.30 0.69 -8.83
N GLN A 310 23.42 0.99 -9.50
CA GLN A 310 23.81 0.34 -10.76
C GLN A 310 23.96 -1.18 -10.60
N ILE A 311 24.49 -1.66 -9.46
CA ILE A 311 24.60 -3.09 -9.15
C ILE A 311 23.19 -3.72 -9.06
N VAL A 312 22.26 -3.10 -8.32
CA VAL A 312 20.89 -3.58 -8.18
C VAL A 312 20.20 -3.68 -9.54
N GLU A 313 20.26 -2.59 -10.33
CA GLU A 313 19.64 -2.53 -11.66
C GLU A 313 20.30 -3.47 -12.67
N GLY A 314 21.63 -3.65 -12.60
CA GLY A 314 22.40 -4.58 -13.44
C GLY A 314 22.05 -6.06 -13.19
N LEU A 315 21.55 -6.39 -12.00
CA LEU A 315 21.01 -7.71 -11.68
C LEU A 315 19.52 -7.86 -12.08
N GLY A 316 18.88 -6.80 -12.56
CA GLY A 316 17.48 -6.79 -12.98
C GLY A 316 16.48 -6.48 -11.86
N TRP A 317 16.94 -6.04 -10.69
CA TRP A 317 16.11 -5.59 -9.58
C TRP A 317 15.92 -4.06 -9.63
N GLN A 318 15.04 -3.51 -8.81
CA GLN A 318 14.69 -2.09 -8.88
C GLN A 318 14.78 -1.41 -7.50
N ILE A 319 14.91 -0.08 -7.52
CA ILE A 319 14.70 0.79 -6.36
C ILE A 319 13.36 1.51 -6.53
N ALA A 320 12.48 1.37 -5.57
CA ALA A 320 11.15 1.98 -5.62
C ALA A 320 11.21 3.51 -5.59
N LYS A 321 10.18 4.14 -6.16
CA LYS A 321 10.04 5.61 -6.21
C LYS A 321 8.68 6.03 -5.67
N ASP A 322 8.65 7.15 -4.97
CA ASP A 322 7.39 7.78 -4.56
C ASP A 322 6.54 8.10 -5.80
N GLY A 323 5.28 7.75 -5.77
CA GLY A 323 4.34 7.91 -6.87
C GLY A 323 4.39 6.83 -7.95
N GLN A 324 5.14 5.73 -7.77
CA GLN A 324 5.06 4.57 -8.65
C GLN A 324 3.73 3.85 -8.49
N VAL A 325 3.11 3.45 -9.60
CA VAL A 325 1.78 2.85 -9.66
C VAL A 325 1.87 1.42 -10.17
N PHE A 326 1.13 0.52 -9.56
CA PHE A 326 0.95 -0.87 -9.99
C PHE A 326 -0.53 -1.13 -10.22
N THR A 327 -0.85 -1.92 -11.24
CA THR A 327 -2.19 -2.46 -11.50
C THR A 327 -2.22 -3.94 -11.13
N LEU A 328 -3.23 -4.35 -10.34
CA LEU A 328 -3.37 -5.70 -9.81
C LEU A 328 -4.53 -6.50 -10.42
#